data_a1c8ca1547b4aaceb711a8054c4e1de5
#
_entry.id   a1c8ca1547b4aaceb711a8054c4e1de5
#
_cell.length_a   1.000
_cell.length_b   1.000
_cell.length_c   1.000
_cell.angle_alpha   90.00
_cell.angle_beta   90.00
_cell.angle_gamma   90.00
#
_symmetry.space_group_name_H-M   'P 1'
#
loop_
_entity.id
_entity.type
_entity.pdbx_description
1 polymer ?
#
loop_
_entity_poly.entity_id
_entity_poly.type
_entity_poly.pdbx_seq_one_letter_code
_entity_poly.pdbx_strand_id
1 'polypeptide(L)'
;MSLITFLVEDNKTIRDNLVPALEDLVNGRVVGFAETESDALAWLAAHPDDWQLLIVDLFLKEGSGLGVLAGCKTRSAGQRVVVLSNYVTADIRARCEALGADAVFDKSRDLDAFIEYCNTDRPSGLAAL
;
A
#
# COMPACT_ATOMS: atom_id res chain seq x y z
N MET A 1 -3.48 -0.42 -18.96
CA MET A 1 -2.34 -0.92 -18.33
C MET A 1 -2.60 -1.28 -16.93
N SER A 2 -1.94 -2.30 -16.42
CA SER A 2 -2.12 -2.73 -15.05
C SER A 2 -1.31 -1.88 -14.10
N LEU A 3 -1.81 -1.74 -12.91
CA LEU A 3 -1.11 -1.03 -11.84
C LEU A 3 -0.29 -2.07 -11.06
N ILE A 4 1.01 -2.04 -11.21
CA ILE A 4 1.90 -3.02 -10.57
C ILE A 4 1.88 -2.81 -9.06
N THR A 5 1.44 -3.80 -8.33
CA THR A 5 1.13 -3.69 -6.91
C THR A 5 1.90 -4.69 -6.08
N PHE A 6 2.46 -4.23 -4.97
CA PHE A 6 3.05 -5.11 -3.96
C PHE A 6 2.28 -4.95 -2.65
N LEU A 7 2.08 -6.05 -1.93
CA LEU A 7 1.23 -6.05 -0.75
C LEU A 7 2.03 -6.45 0.48
N VAL A 8 1.96 -5.65 1.53
CA VAL A 8 2.60 -5.98 2.81
C VAL A 8 1.48 -6.29 3.80
N GLU A 9 1.24 -7.57 4.02
CA GLU A 9 0.11 -8.05 4.82
C GLU A 9 0.43 -9.44 5.33
N ASP A 10 0.38 -9.66 6.63
CA ASP A 10 0.74 -10.96 7.19
C ASP A 10 -0.42 -11.93 7.29
N ASN A 11 -1.64 -11.49 7.12
CA ASN A 11 -2.81 -12.36 7.27
C ASN A 11 -3.20 -12.95 5.92
N LYS A 12 -3.10 -14.28 5.82
CA LYS A 12 -3.38 -14.97 4.57
C LYS A 12 -4.83 -14.80 4.12
N THR A 13 -5.78 -14.84 5.05
CA THR A 13 -7.19 -14.69 4.69
C THR A 13 -7.45 -13.31 4.10
N ILE A 14 -6.84 -12.28 4.67
CA ILE A 14 -6.99 -10.94 4.13
C ILE A 14 -6.37 -10.85 2.74
N ARG A 15 -5.19 -11.42 2.55
CA ARG A 15 -4.56 -11.43 1.22
C ARG A 15 -5.43 -12.16 0.22
N ASP A 16 -5.98 -13.30 0.61
CA ASP A 16 -6.80 -14.11 -0.30
C ASP A 16 -8.06 -13.38 -0.76
N ASN A 17 -8.55 -12.45 0.04
CA ASN A 17 -9.70 -11.64 -0.33
C ASN A 17 -9.30 -10.36 -1.05
N LEU A 18 -8.19 -9.76 -0.65
CA LEU A 18 -7.79 -8.47 -1.19
C LEU A 18 -7.18 -8.57 -2.58
N VAL A 19 -6.39 -9.61 -2.85
CA VAL A 19 -5.73 -9.73 -4.15
C VAL A 19 -6.75 -9.82 -5.28
N PRO A 20 -7.78 -10.68 -5.21
CA PRO A 20 -8.78 -10.70 -6.29
C PRO A 20 -9.50 -9.37 -6.43
N ALA A 21 -9.79 -8.69 -5.32
CA ALA A 21 -10.47 -7.40 -5.39
C ALA A 21 -9.61 -6.36 -6.10
N LEU A 22 -8.32 -6.35 -5.82
CA LEU A 22 -7.41 -5.44 -6.50
C LEU A 22 -7.34 -5.74 -7.99
N GLU A 23 -7.31 -7.00 -8.35
CA GLU A 23 -7.23 -7.37 -9.75
C GLU A 23 -8.52 -7.09 -10.50
N ASP A 24 -9.67 -7.29 -9.84
CA ASP A 24 -10.94 -7.12 -10.50
C ASP A 24 -11.44 -5.67 -10.48
N LEU A 25 -11.20 -4.96 -9.39
CA LEU A 25 -11.81 -3.64 -9.19
C LEU A 25 -10.85 -2.49 -9.44
N VAL A 26 -9.56 -2.73 -9.38
CA VAL A 26 -8.56 -1.67 -9.47
C VAL A 26 -7.66 -1.87 -10.69
N ASN A 27 -7.83 -2.94 -11.41
CA ASN A 27 -6.93 -3.31 -12.48
C ASN A 27 -5.49 -3.41 -11.97
N GLY A 28 -5.34 -3.85 -10.72
CA GLY A 28 -4.04 -4.05 -10.14
C GLY A 28 -3.46 -5.39 -10.55
N ARG A 29 -2.14 -5.43 -10.68
CA ARG A 29 -1.45 -6.68 -10.88
C ARG A 29 -0.58 -6.90 -9.67
N VAL A 30 -0.97 -7.80 -8.80
CA VAL A 30 -0.24 -8.04 -7.56
C VAL A 30 0.93 -8.97 -7.88
N VAL A 31 2.13 -8.44 -7.76
CA VAL A 31 3.33 -9.18 -8.16
C VAL A 31 3.97 -9.93 -6.99
N GLY A 32 3.53 -9.67 -5.79
CA GLY A 32 4.03 -10.41 -4.62
C GLY A 32 3.54 -9.81 -3.33
N PHE A 33 3.95 -10.43 -2.22
CA PHE A 33 3.58 -9.92 -0.91
C PHE A 33 4.70 -10.21 0.08
N ALA A 34 4.68 -9.51 1.21
CA ALA A 34 5.56 -9.76 2.33
C ALA A 34 4.73 -9.79 3.61
N GLU A 35 5.16 -10.59 4.57
CA GLU A 35 4.47 -10.72 5.85
C GLU A 35 5.20 -10.04 6.99
N THR A 36 6.43 -9.59 6.76
CA THR A 36 7.24 -8.97 7.79
C THR A 36 7.86 -7.69 7.25
N GLU A 37 8.27 -6.84 8.16
CA GLU A 37 8.99 -5.63 7.78
C GLU A 37 10.28 -5.96 7.04
N SER A 38 11.02 -6.93 7.53
CA SER A 38 12.29 -7.32 6.95
C SER A 38 12.14 -7.79 5.51
N ASP A 39 11.16 -8.65 5.25
CA ASP A 39 10.93 -9.15 3.90
C ASP A 39 10.46 -8.05 2.98
N ALA A 40 9.61 -7.15 3.49
CA ALA A 40 9.13 -6.03 2.68
C ALA A 40 10.28 -5.11 2.28
N LEU A 41 11.16 -4.79 3.24
CA LEU A 41 12.30 -3.91 2.94
C LEU A 41 13.27 -4.57 1.97
N ALA A 42 13.46 -5.88 2.09
CA ALA A 42 14.33 -6.60 1.17
C ALA A 42 13.77 -6.57 -0.26
N TRP A 43 12.46 -6.78 -0.39
CA TRP A 43 11.85 -6.72 -1.72
C TRP A 43 11.95 -5.33 -2.32
N LEU A 44 11.67 -4.30 -1.51
CA LEU A 44 11.72 -2.93 -1.99
C LEU A 44 13.14 -2.53 -2.41
N ALA A 45 14.15 -2.99 -1.67
CA ALA A 45 15.53 -2.70 -2.04
C ALA A 45 15.91 -3.37 -3.36
N ALA A 46 15.36 -4.55 -3.62
CA ALA A 46 15.66 -5.27 -4.86
C ALA A 46 14.82 -4.77 -6.05
N HIS A 47 13.72 -4.07 -5.79
CA HIS A 47 12.79 -3.63 -6.84
C HIS A 47 12.44 -2.16 -6.66
N PRO A 48 13.42 -1.26 -6.70
CA PRO A 48 13.15 0.13 -6.36
C PRO A 48 12.19 0.83 -7.31
N ASP A 49 12.15 0.39 -8.56
CA ASP A 49 11.32 1.05 -9.56
C ASP A 49 10.32 0.12 -10.22
N ASP A 50 10.12 -1.07 -9.67
CA ASP A 50 9.31 -2.09 -10.35
C ASP A 50 7.90 -2.17 -9.82
N TRP A 51 7.42 -1.17 -9.12
CA TRP A 51 6.06 -1.16 -8.59
C TRP A 51 5.49 0.26 -8.66
N GLN A 52 4.17 0.34 -8.67
CA GLN A 52 3.47 1.62 -8.74
C GLN A 52 2.57 1.83 -7.54
N LEU A 53 2.13 0.76 -6.88
CA LEU A 53 1.28 0.85 -5.72
C LEU A 53 1.80 -0.11 -4.65
N LEU A 54 2.05 0.40 -3.46
CA LEU A 54 2.43 -0.41 -2.31
C LEU A 54 1.32 -0.27 -1.28
N ILE A 55 0.77 -1.40 -0.86
CA ILE A 55 -0.28 -1.42 0.15
C ILE A 55 0.31 -2.02 1.41
N VAL A 56 0.25 -1.30 2.51
CA VAL A 56 0.95 -1.68 3.74
C VAL A 56 -0.01 -1.75 4.92
N ASP A 57 -0.02 -2.91 5.59
CA ASP A 57 -0.66 -3.03 6.89
C ASP A 57 0.37 -2.64 7.94
N LEU A 58 -0.07 -1.99 9.01
CA LEU A 58 0.82 -1.54 10.07
C LEU A 58 1.17 -2.64 11.05
N PHE A 59 0.28 -3.63 11.25
CA PHE A 59 0.49 -4.67 12.25
C PHE A 59 0.96 -5.94 11.56
N LEU A 60 2.26 -6.18 11.57
CA LEU A 60 2.86 -7.29 10.86
C LEU A 60 3.32 -8.37 11.83
N LYS A 61 3.54 -9.58 11.28
CA LYS A 61 4.03 -10.69 12.05
C LYS A 61 5.33 -10.36 12.76
N GLU A 62 6.23 -9.68 12.10
CA GLU A 62 7.46 -9.20 12.69
C GLU A 62 7.71 -7.79 12.17
N GLY A 63 8.08 -6.89 13.06
CA GLY A 63 8.30 -5.51 12.68
C GLY A 63 6.99 -4.75 12.56
N SER A 64 7.01 -3.70 11.79
CA SER A 64 5.88 -2.80 11.68
C SER A 64 5.79 -2.20 10.29
N GLY A 65 4.57 -1.95 9.84
CA GLY A 65 4.38 -1.20 8.61
C GLY A 65 4.95 0.20 8.67
N LEU A 66 5.08 0.78 9.85
CA LEU A 66 5.73 2.09 9.97
C LEU A 66 7.19 2.02 9.51
N GLY A 67 7.89 0.93 9.82
CA GLY A 67 9.25 0.75 9.35
C GLY A 67 9.32 0.58 7.84
N VAL A 68 8.32 -0.08 7.26
CA VAL A 68 8.25 -0.20 5.80
C VAL A 68 8.07 1.18 5.16
N LEU A 69 7.20 2.01 5.72
CA LEU A 69 6.99 3.37 5.22
C LEU A 69 8.28 4.18 5.26
N ALA A 70 9.01 4.09 6.37
CA ALA A 70 10.26 4.81 6.50
C ALA A 70 11.27 4.35 5.44
N GLY A 71 11.27 3.07 5.12
CA GLY A 71 12.20 2.52 4.15
C GLY A 71 11.91 2.88 2.71
N CYS A 72 10.70 3.32 2.40
CA CYS A 72 10.35 3.72 1.03
C CYS A 72 9.88 5.16 0.94
N LYS A 73 10.30 5.98 1.89
CA LYS A 73 9.88 7.38 1.89
C LYS A 73 10.36 8.12 0.66
N THR A 74 11.55 7.79 0.18
CA THR A 74 12.09 8.39 -1.04
C THR A 74 11.75 7.47 -2.21
N ARG A 75 10.96 7.95 -3.13
CA ARG A 75 10.53 7.16 -4.28
C ARG A 75 10.14 8.05 -5.45
N SER A 76 9.85 7.43 -6.57
CA SER A 76 9.49 8.15 -7.78
C SER A 76 8.07 8.72 -7.69
N ALA A 77 7.81 9.74 -8.46
CA ALA A 77 6.51 10.40 -8.44
C ALA A 77 5.36 9.48 -8.83
N GLY A 78 5.62 8.48 -9.64
CA GLY A 78 4.57 7.55 -10.06
C GLY A 78 4.31 6.44 -9.06
N GLN A 79 5.00 6.41 -7.94
CA GLN A 79 4.84 5.36 -6.94
C GLN A 79 4.06 5.89 -5.76
N ARG A 80 2.98 5.21 -5.41
CA ARG A 80 2.13 5.59 -4.29
C ARG A 80 2.18 4.54 -3.20
N VAL A 81 2.16 4.98 -1.96
CA VAL A 81 2.14 4.11 -0.80
C VAL A 81 0.86 4.36 -0.01
N VAL A 82 0.07 3.33 0.17
CA VAL A 82 -1.22 3.41 0.82
C VAL A 82 -1.21 2.49 2.03
N VAL A 83 -1.61 3.01 3.17
CA VAL A 83 -1.77 2.21 4.37
C VAL A 83 -3.21 1.72 4.44
N LEU A 84 -3.37 0.42 4.68
CA LEU A 84 -4.68 -0.20 4.86
C LEU A 84 -4.58 -1.07 6.11
N SER A 85 -5.14 -0.61 7.20
CA SER A 85 -4.92 -1.26 8.49
C SER A 85 -6.15 -1.14 9.37
N ASN A 86 -6.24 -1.96 10.42
CA ASN A 86 -7.30 -1.84 11.40
C ASN A 86 -6.94 -0.77 12.43
N TYR A 87 -7.93 -0.25 13.11
CA TYR A 87 -7.73 0.67 14.24
C TYR A 87 -6.92 1.92 13.87
N VAL A 88 -7.27 2.54 12.76
CA VAL A 88 -6.59 3.76 12.36
C VAL A 88 -7.16 4.92 13.17
N THR A 89 -6.33 5.48 14.04
CA THR A 89 -6.69 6.67 14.82
C THR A 89 -6.10 7.89 14.14
N ALA A 90 -6.54 9.08 14.58
CA ALA A 90 -5.99 10.32 14.04
C ALA A 90 -4.48 10.41 14.26
N ASP A 91 -3.99 9.93 15.40
CA ASP A 91 -2.58 9.95 15.70
C ASP A 91 -1.80 9.01 14.78
N ILE A 92 -2.31 7.82 14.57
CA ILE A 92 -1.66 6.86 13.67
C ILE A 92 -1.67 7.40 12.24
N ARG A 93 -2.78 7.99 11.82
CA ARG A 93 -2.86 8.58 10.49
C ARG A 93 -1.80 9.66 10.30
N ALA A 94 -1.65 10.53 11.29
CA ALA A 94 -0.66 11.60 11.22
C ALA A 94 0.76 11.04 11.13
N ARG A 95 1.04 9.97 11.88
CA ARG A 95 2.36 9.35 11.84
C ARG A 95 2.65 8.72 10.49
N CYS A 96 1.66 8.07 9.89
CA CYS A 96 1.83 7.47 8.58
C CYS A 96 2.09 8.54 7.52
N GLU A 97 1.34 9.63 7.59
CA GLU A 97 1.53 10.72 6.64
C GLU A 97 2.90 11.37 6.80
N ALA A 98 3.35 11.54 8.03
CA ALA A 98 4.67 12.09 8.29
C ALA A 98 5.78 11.19 7.74
N LEU A 99 5.53 9.89 7.66
CA LEU A 99 6.49 8.95 7.11
C LEU A 99 6.34 8.79 5.60
N GLY A 100 5.44 9.56 4.99
CA GLY A 100 5.37 9.61 3.54
C GLY A 100 4.25 8.80 2.90
N ALA A 101 3.31 8.27 3.68
CA ALA A 101 2.17 7.58 3.10
C ALA A 101 1.31 8.56 2.32
N ASP A 102 0.87 8.16 1.15
CA ASP A 102 0.04 9.01 0.31
C ASP A 102 -1.42 8.99 0.76
N ALA A 103 -1.85 7.91 1.37
CA ALA A 103 -3.21 7.80 1.89
C ALA A 103 -3.25 6.73 2.98
N VAL A 104 -4.22 6.84 3.88
CA VAL A 104 -4.38 5.90 4.99
C VAL A 104 -5.86 5.54 5.09
N PHE A 105 -6.16 4.26 5.08
CA PHE A 105 -7.53 3.77 5.15
C PHE A 105 -7.68 2.73 6.26
N ASP A 106 -8.87 2.68 6.86
CA ASP A 106 -9.21 1.69 7.88
C ASP A 106 -9.88 0.50 7.20
N LYS A 107 -9.38 -0.71 7.43
CA LYS A 107 -9.92 -1.91 6.79
C LYS A 107 -11.39 -2.14 7.08
N SER A 108 -11.84 -1.77 8.26
CA SER A 108 -13.20 -2.08 8.65
C SER A 108 -14.22 -1.05 8.21
N ARG A 109 -13.79 0.15 7.86
CA ARG A 109 -14.71 1.24 7.54
C ARG A 109 -14.51 1.85 6.17
N ASP A 110 -13.29 1.82 5.65
CA ASP A 110 -12.93 2.63 4.50
C ASP A 110 -12.59 1.82 3.26
N LEU A 111 -13.00 0.57 3.18
CA LEU A 111 -12.58 -0.29 2.08
C LEU A 111 -13.07 0.23 0.73
N ASP A 112 -14.31 0.74 0.67
CA ASP A 112 -14.81 1.31 -0.58
C ASP A 112 -14.02 2.55 -0.98
N ALA A 113 -13.69 3.40 -0.02
CA ALA A 113 -12.89 4.58 -0.29
C ALA A 113 -11.48 4.21 -0.75
N PHE A 114 -10.93 3.13 -0.19
CA PHE A 114 -9.63 2.63 -0.60
C PHE A 114 -9.65 2.18 -2.06
N ILE A 115 -10.66 1.40 -2.44
CA ILE A 115 -10.79 0.94 -3.83
C ILE A 115 -10.94 2.15 -4.77
N GLU A 116 -11.77 3.10 -4.39
CA GLU A 116 -11.98 4.29 -5.19
C GLU A 116 -10.68 5.08 -5.34
N TYR A 117 -9.94 5.23 -4.26
CA TYR A 117 -8.66 5.93 -4.32
C TYR A 117 -7.69 5.26 -5.28
N CYS A 118 -7.60 3.93 -5.22
CA CYS A 118 -6.69 3.20 -6.08
C CYS A 118 -7.07 3.35 -7.56
N ASN A 119 -8.34 3.57 -7.83
CA ASN A 119 -8.78 3.76 -9.20
C ASN A 119 -8.55 5.16 -9.72
N THR A 120 -8.44 6.19 -8.78
CA THR A 120 -8.36 7.46 -9.33
C THR A 120 -7.05 7.81 -9.56
N ASP A 121 -6.38 7.98 -9.59
CA ASP A 121 -5.34 8.46 -9.70
C ASP A 121 -4.38 8.55 -10.26
N ARG A 122 -3.99 9.00 -10.70
CA ARG A 122 -2.97 9.16 -11.30
C ARG A 122 -2.40 10.33 -10.98
N PRO A 123 -1.42 10.38 -10.52
CA PRO A 123 -0.87 11.48 -10.18
C PRO A 123 -0.76 12.38 -11.20
N SER A 124 -0.61 12.40 -11.87
CA SER A 124 -0.41 13.20 -12.71
C SER A 124 -1.15 13.56 -13.53
N GLY A 125 -0.99 13.81 -13.93
CA GLY A 125 -1.46 14.23 -14.87
C GLY A 125 -2.63 14.13 -15.27
N LEU A 126 -2.92 13.38 -15.11
CA LEU A 126 -3.98 13.22 -15.48
C LEU A 126 -4.82 14.06 -15.08
N ALA A 127 -4.69 14.39 -14.07
CA ALA A 127 -5.51 15.22 -13.64
C ALA A 127 -5.61 16.36 -14.33
N ALA A 128 -4.68 16.66 -14.92
CA ALA A 128 -4.69 17.83 -15.60
C ALA A 128 -5.54 17.82 -16.73
N LEU A 129 -6.07 16.85 -17.05
CA LEU A 129 -6.88 16.89 -18.20
C LEU A 129 -8.24 17.35 -17.96
#